data_734faac874f031150c09aa994b0b4407
#
_entry.id   734faac874f031150c09aa994b0b4407
#
_cell.length_a   1.000
_cell.length_b   1.000
_cell.length_c   1.000
_cell.angle_alpha   90.00
_cell.angle_beta   90.00
_cell.angle_gamma   90.00
#
_symmetry.space_group_name_H-M   'P 1'
#
loop_
_entity.id
_entity.type
_entity.pdbx_description
1 polymer ?
#
loop_
_entity_poly.entity_id
_entity_poly.type
_entity_poly.pdbx_seq_one_letter_code
_entity_poly.pdbx_strand_id
1 'polypeptide(L)'
;MKRKTLLFPLVLITAFCWVGTLIAFAPNTADRDREQDGKENAPMITQQRDNRGTLQTKKIETLLMANKTTGQMEKREEQQANNKEIQQTENREAKQLARALRRKGINDARVLTAVEKVPRHLFIDEKLSAYAYDDRPLPIEKGQTISQPFTVAYQTQLLKLQPGEKVLEIGTGSGYQAAILCEMDVEVYSIERYHLLYQTAKETLNKLGYYPNLYHGDGFEGLPEHAPFDKILLTAAPEEVPEKLLQQLKVGGWLVGPLGGRMGQKMTKIERVGEEKFRKTLHGDFIFVPMQEGTEK
;
A
#
# COMPACT_ATOMS: atom_id res chain seq x y z
N MET A 1 -13.79 43.68 27.13
CA MET A 1 -15.01 44.06 26.36
C MET A 1 -14.79 43.86 24.88
N LYS A 2 -15.79 43.38 24.18
CA LYS A 2 -15.95 43.05 22.73
C LYS A 2 -15.62 41.60 22.32
N ARG A 3 -16.67 40.78 22.45
CA ARG A 3 -16.84 39.48 21.74
C ARG A 3 -17.03 39.75 20.24
N LYS A 4 -16.31 39.03 19.40
CA LYS A 4 -16.62 38.94 17.96
C LYS A 4 -17.15 37.52 17.67
N THR A 5 -18.43 37.46 17.35
CA THR A 5 -19.17 36.30 16.88
C THR A 5 -18.82 36.09 15.41
N LEU A 6 -18.29 34.93 15.03
CA LEU A 6 -18.15 34.53 13.62
C LEU A 6 -19.32 33.61 13.28
N LEU A 7 -20.12 34.07 12.29
CA LEU A 7 -21.14 33.28 11.62
C LEU A 7 -20.50 32.27 10.66
N PHE A 8 -20.92 31.01 10.75
CA PHE A 8 -20.70 29.99 9.74
C PHE A 8 -21.81 30.02 8.68
N PRO A 9 -21.52 29.93 7.39
CA PRO A 9 -22.55 29.74 6.37
C PRO A 9 -22.97 28.27 6.28
N LEU A 10 -24.27 28.08 6.29
CA LEU A 10 -25.00 26.83 6.07
C LEU A 10 -24.88 26.45 4.58
N VAL A 11 -24.26 25.31 4.26
CA VAL A 11 -24.26 24.75 2.90
C VAL A 11 -25.42 23.79 2.76
N LEU A 12 -26.35 24.15 1.88
CA LEU A 12 -27.52 23.37 1.46
C LEU A 12 -27.03 22.14 0.66
N ILE A 13 -27.36 20.94 1.13
CA ILE A 13 -27.20 19.68 0.40
C ILE A 13 -28.48 19.46 -0.41
N THR A 14 -28.40 19.57 -1.74
CA THR A 14 -29.46 19.16 -2.66
C THR A 14 -29.32 17.66 -2.96
N ALA A 15 -30.33 16.91 -2.53
CA ALA A 15 -30.49 15.50 -2.86
C ALA A 15 -30.89 15.33 -4.32
N PHE A 16 -30.12 14.61 -5.13
CA PHE A 16 -30.51 14.14 -6.45
C PHE A 16 -31.17 12.76 -6.33
N CYS A 17 -32.48 12.76 -6.66
CA CYS A 17 -33.32 11.56 -6.74
C CYS A 17 -33.00 10.82 -8.04
N TRP A 18 -32.48 9.58 -7.95
CA TRP A 18 -32.35 8.68 -9.11
C TRP A 18 -33.63 7.87 -9.26
N VAL A 19 -34.31 8.05 -10.38
CA VAL A 19 -35.46 7.23 -10.79
C VAL A 19 -34.93 5.99 -11.50
N GLY A 20 -35.09 4.85 -10.85
CA GLY A 20 -34.80 3.54 -11.44
C GLY A 20 -35.94 3.08 -12.35
N THR A 21 -35.64 2.81 -13.61
CA THR A 21 -36.57 2.21 -14.56
C THR A 21 -36.58 0.69 -14.38
N LEU A 22 -37.72 0.17 -13.90
CA LEU A 22 -37.97 -1.27 -13.75
C LEU A 22 -38.34 -1.83 -15.14
N ILE A 23 -37.58 -2.78 -15.69
CA ILE A 23 -38.03 -3.57 -16.85
C ILE A 23 -38.60 -4.90 -16.29
N ALA A 24 -39.89 -5.05 -16.48
CA ALA A 24 -40.61 -6.27 -16.11
C ALA A 24 -40.47 -7.36 -17.19
N PHE A 25 -40.08 -8.54 -16.79
CA PHE A 25 -40.20 -9.78 -17.57
C PHE A 25 -41.64 -10.31 -17.46
N ALA A 26 -42.29 -10.64 -18.58
CA ALA A 26 -43.53 -11.43 -18.63
C ALA A 26 -43.26 -12.78 -19.31
N PRO A 27 -43.92 -13.83 -18.86
CA PRO A 27 -43.61 -15.20 -19.30
C PRO A 27 -44.41 -15.63 -20.52
N ASN A 28 -43.81 -16.56 -21.26
CA ASN A 28 -44.30 -17.28 -22.40
C ASN A 28 -45.32 -18.34 -21.97
N THR A 29 -46.50 -18.34 -22.62
CA THR A 29 -47.39 -19.53 -22.60
C THR A 29 -47.77 -19.88 -24.03
N ALA A 30 -47.57 -21.14 -24.34
CA ALA A 30 -48.02 -21.83 -25.54
C ALA A 30 -49.54 -22.08 -25.55
N ASP A 31 -50.17 -22.09 -26.69
CA ASP A 31 -50.98 -23.23 -27.14
C ASP A 31 -51.57 -23.03 -28.55
N ARG A 32 -51.31 -23.98 -29.41
CA ARG A 32 -52.14 -24.90 -30.23
C ARG A 32 -53.14 -24.38 -31.25
N ASP A 33 -52.91 -24.96 -32.44
CA ASP A 33 -53.81 -25.56 -33.42
C ASP A 33 -54.75 -24.73 -34.32
N ARG A 34 -54.55 -24.79 -35.61
CA ARG A 34 -55.32 -25.53 -36.66
C ARG A 34 -55.13 -25.02 -38.06
N GLU A 35 -54.73 -25.95 -38.92
CA GLU A 35 -55.07 -26.25 -40.31
C GLU A 35 -56.07 -25.29 -41.02
N GLN A 36 -55.74 -24.86 -42.26
CA GLN A 36 -56.23 -25.43 -43.54
C GLN A 36 -55.86 -24.58 -44.77
N ASP A 37 -55.43 -25.29 -45.77
CA ASP A 37 -55.50 -25.13 -47.22
C ASP A 37 -55.79 -23.75 -47.88
N GLY A 38 -54.94 -23.43 -48.85
CA GLY A 38 -55.19 -22.41 -49.88
C GLY A 38 -54.02 -22.32 -50.87
N LYS A 39 -54.06 -23.19 -51.88
CA LYS A 39 -53.19 -23.07 -53.08
C LYS A 39 -53.54 -21.82 -53.88
N GLU A 40 -52.57 -20.92 -54.00
CA GLU A 40 -52.57 -19.95 -55.10
C GLU A 40 -51.15 -19.69 -55.58
N ASN A 41 -50.95 -19.83 -56.91
CA ASN A 41 -49.73 -19.69 -57.65
C ASN A 41 -49.28 -18.20 -57.60
N ALA A 42 -48.11 -17.95 -57.09
CA ALA A 42 -47.39 -16.70 -57.26
C ALA A 42 -46.09 -16.93 -58.07
N PRO A 43 -45.74 -16.03 -58.98
CA PRO A 43 -44.65 -16.23 -59.90
C PRO A 43 -43.30 -16.19 -59.22
N MET A 44 -42.44 -17.12 -59.60
CA MET A 44 -41.06 -17.24 -59.19
C MET A 44 -40.27 -15.99 -59.54
N ILE A 45 -40.15 -15.02 -58.63
CA ILE A 45 -39.17 -13.92 -58.77
C ILE A 45 -37.80 -14.53 -58.40
N THR A 46 -37.05 -14.80 -59.46
CA THR A 46 -35.63 -15.15 -59.33
C THR A 46 -34.89 -13.96 -58.75
N GLN A 47 -34.63 -13.99 -57.43
CA GLN A 47 -33.71 -13.03 -56.79
C GLN A 47 -32.31 -13.31 -57.31
N GLN A 48 -31.90 -12.61 -58.34
CA GLN A 48 -30.48 -12.39 -58.66
C GLN A 48 -29.90 -11.59 -57.51
N ARG A 49 -29.33 -12.29 -56.51
CA ARG A 49 -28.49 -11.66 -55.52
C ARG A 49 -27.26 -11.10 -56.20
N ASP A 50 -27.22 -9.78 -56.32
CA ASP A 50 -26.11 -9.04 -56.85
C ASP A 50 -24.87 -9.25 -55.96
N ASN A 51 -23.91 -10.04 -56.47
CA ASN A 51 -22.62 -10.38 -55.81
C ASN A 51 -21.79 -9.14 -55.43
N ARG A 52 -22.11 -7.96 -55.98
CA ARG A 52 -21.42 -6.70 -55.69
C ARG A 52 -21.78 -6.14 -54.31
N GLY A 53 -23.04 -6.27 -53.83
CA GLY A 53 -23.48 -5.82 -52.50
C GLY A 53 -22.77 -6.57 -51.36
N THR A 54 -22.58 -7.89 -51.53
CA THR A 54 -21.93 -8.74 -50.51
C THR A 54 -20.43 -8.46 -50.38
N LEU A 55 -19.76 -8.08 -51.50
CA LEU A 55 -18.33 -7.73 -51.49
C LEU A 55 -18.08 -6.36 -50.84
N GLN A 56 -18.98 -5.39 -51.04
CA GLN A 56 -18.91 -4.06 -50.44
C GLN A 56 -19.16 -4.10 -48.94
N THR A 57 -20.12 -4.89 -48.45
CA THR A 57 -20.41 -5.06 -47.03
C THR A 57 -19.21 -5.69 -46.28
N LYS A 58 -18.62 -6.76 -46.83
CA LYS A 58 -17.40 -7.36 -46.26
C LYS A 58 -16.22 -6.39 -46.22
N LYS A 59 -16.05 -5.55 -47.24
CA LYS A 59 -14.97 -4.55 -47.25
C LYS A 59 -15.14 -3.47 -46.22
N ILE A 60 -16.40 -3.03 -45.98
CA ILE A 60 -16.74 -2.06 -44.92
C ILE A 60 -16.53 -2.66 -43.54
N GLU A 61 -16.97 -3.90 -43.31
CA GLU A 61 -16.74 -4.60 -42.02
C GLU A 61 -15.24 -4.77 -41.74
N THR A 62 -14.45 -5.15 -42.75
CA THR A 62 -12.98 -5.28 -42.59
C THR A 62 -12.32 -3.94 -42.26
N LEU A 63 -12.75 -2.83 -42.89
CA LEU A 63 -12.26 -1.48 -42.58
C LEU A 63 -12.67 -1.01 -41.18
N LEU A 64 -13.89 -1.31 -40.77
CA LEU A 64 -14.38 -0.99 -39.42
C LEU A 64 -13.60 -1.79 -38.35
N MET A 65 -13.32 -3.07 -38.60
CA MET A 65 -12.50 -3.90 -37.71
C MET A 65 -11.06 -3.39 -37.65
N ALA A 66 -10.46 -3.04 -38.77
CA ALA A 66 -9.11 -2.48 -38.83
C ALA A 66 -9.01 -1.17 -38.07
N ASN A 67 -9.95 -0.22 -38.27
CA ASN A 67 -9.98 1.04 -37.54
C ASN A 67 -10.19 0.86 -36.04
N LYS A 68 -11.02 -0.11 -35.62
CA LYS A 68 -11.23 -0.44 -34.21
C LYS A 68 -9.95 -1.00 -33.56
N THR A 69 -9.22 -1.86 -34.30
CA THR A 69 -7.96 -2.42 -33.85
C THR A 69 -6.86 -1.36 -33.75
N THR A 70 -6.75 -0.46 -34.76
CA THR A 70 -5.79 0.65 -34.76
C THR A 70 -6.05 1.59 -33.57
N GLY A 71 -7.30 2.02 -33.35
CA GLY A 71 -7.65 2.86 -32.20
C GLY A 71 -7.43 2.19 -30.84
N GLN A 72 -7.51 0.87 -30.75
CA GLN A 72 -7.14 0.13 -29.53
C GLN A 72 -5.63 0.05 -29.34
N MET A 73 -4.86 -0.07 -30.42
CA MET A 73 -3.40 -0.06 -30.35
C MET A 73 -2.87 1.32 -29.93
N GLU A 74 -3.35 2.39 -30.55
CA GLU A 74 -2.99 3.77 -30.18
C GLU A 74 -3.26 4.06 -28.69
N LYS A 75 -4.42 3.68 -28.18
CA LYS A 75 -4.75 3.84 -26.74
C LYS A 75 -3.80 3.04 -25.84
N ARG A 76 -3.38 1.83 -26.26
CA ARG A 76 -2.43 1.02 -25.48
C ARG A 76 -1.03 1.65 -25.48
N GLU A 77 -0.59 2.17 -26.62
CA GLU A 77 0.70 2.85 -26.73
C GLU A 77 0.75 4.13 -25.89
N GLU A 78 -0.33 4.94 -25.94
CA GLU A 78 -0.48 6.14 -25.11
C GLU A 78 -0.48 5.79 -23.61
N GLN A 79 -1.20 4.73 -23.21
CA GLN A 79 -1.22 4.27 -21.83
C GLN A 79 0.14 3.73 -21.37
N GLN A 80 0.88 3.02 -22.24
CA GLN A 80 2.22 2.55 -21.95
C GLN A 80 3.22 3.72 -21.84
N ALA A 81 3.11 4.73 -22.70
CA ALA A 81 3.93 5.93 -22.63
C ALA A 81 3.70 6.71 -21.33
N ASN A 82 2.43 6.91 -20.96
CA ASN A 82 2.05 7.56 -19.72
C ASN A 82 2.56 6.80 -18.47
N ASN A 83 2.38 5.47 -18.44
CA ASN A 83 2.89 4.63 -17.35
C ASN A 83 4.42 4.73 -17.21
N LYS A 84 5.13 4.76 -18.36
CA LYS A 84 6.60 4.92 -18.36
C LYS A 84 7.04 6.28 -17.81
N GLU A 85 6.33 7.35 -18.15
CA GLU A 85 6.61 8.70 -17.65
C GLU A 85 6.35 8.80 -16.15
N ILE A 86 5.23 8.24 -15.65
CA ILE A 86 4.92 8.15 -14.23
C ILE A 86 6.06 7.43 -13.51
N GLN A 87 6.45 6.25 -13.95
CA GLN A 87 7.51 5.47 -13.32
C GLN A 87 8.87 6.17 -13.33
N GLN A 88 9.19 6.92 -14.38
CA GLN A 88 10.41 7.74 -14.43
C GLN A 88 10.36 8.89 -13.42
N THR A 89 9.19 9.50 -13.23
CA THR A 89 8.98 10.57 -12.27
C THR A 89 9.14 10.07 -10.83
N GLU A 90 8.49 8.96 -10.49
CA GLU A 90 8.59 8.31 -9.18
C GLU A 90 10.04 7.91 -8.83
N ASN A 91 10.76 7.32 -9.79
CA ASN A 91 12.17 7.00 -9.64
C ASN A 91 13.04 8.25 -9.39
N ARG A 92 12.71 9.38 -10.02
CA ARG A 92 13.39 10.65 -9.80
C ARG A 92 13.13 11.19 -8.40
N GLU A 93 11.88 11.13 -7.94
CA GLU A 93 11.46 11.60 -6.61
C GLU A 93 12.10 10.76 -5.50
N ALA A 94 12.10 9.43 -5.62
CA ALA A 94 12.77 8.53 -4.69
C ALA A 94 14.28 8.85 -4.57
N LYS A 95 14.97 9.08 -5.70
CA LYS A 95 16.37 9.50 -5.71
C LYS A 95 16.59 10.87 -5.08
N GLN A 96 15.68 11.82 -5.30
CA GLN A 96 15.74 13.14 -4.66
C GLN A 96 15.57 13.04 -3.15
N LEU A 97 14.61 12.21 -2.69
CA LEU A 97 14.42 11.91 -1.27
C LEU A 97 15.69 11.31 -0.65
N ALA A 98 16.28 10.28 -1.23
CA ALA A 98 17.50 9.66 -0.72
C ALA A 98 18.67 10.66 -0.61
N ARG A 99 18.82 11.56 -1.61
CA ARG A 99 19.80 12.64 -1.55
C ARG A 99 19.51 13.65 -0.42
N ALA A 100 18.22 13.95 -0.17
CA ALA A 100 17.83 14.81 0.94
C ALA A 100 18.13 14.16 2.28
N LEU A 101 17.82 12.85 2.44
CA LEU A 101 18.15 12.08 3.63
C LEU A 101 19.66 12.01 3.89
N ARG A 102 20.46 11.84 2.84
CA ARG A 102 21.94 11.91 2.97
C ARG A 102 22.40 13.25 3.55
N ARG A 103 21.85 14.37 3.07
CA ARG A 103 22.18 15.72 3.61
C ARG A 103 21.74 15.89 5.08
N LYS A 104 20.77 15.11 5.54
CA LYS A 104 20.29 15.08 6.94
C LYS A 104 21.07 14.11 7.83
N GLY A 105 22.12 13.46 7.32
CA GLY A 105 22.99 12.58 8.11
C GLY A 105 22.72 11.08 7.98
N ILE A 106 21.90 10.65 7.02
CA ILE A 106 21.82 9.22 6.69
C ILE A 106 23.04 8.88 5.82
N ASN A 107 23.97 8.10 6.38
CA ASN A 107 25.27 7.80 5.76
C ASN A 107 25.38 6.33 5.31
N ASP A 108 24.49 5.45 5.76
CA ASP A 108 24.46 4.05 5.30
C ASP A 108 23.94 4.01 3.85
N ALA A 109 24.83 3.63 2.93
CA ALA A 109 24.53 3.56 1.50
C ALA A 109 23.45 2.51 1.18
N ARG A 110 23.39 1.40 1.95
CA ARG A 110 22.37 0.36 1.74
C ARG A 110 21.00 0.87 2.12
N VAL A 111 20.88 1.61 3.24
CA VAL A 111 19.62 2.26 3.64
C VAL A 111 19.14 3.25 2.58
N LEU A 112 20.03 4.08 2.05
CA LEU A 112 19.69 5.04 0.98
C LEU A 112 19.24 4.31 -0.30
N THR A 113 19.91 3.21 -0.65
CA THR A 113 19.53 2.38 -1.79
C THR A 113 18.16 1.73 -1.57
N ALA A 114 17.87 1.22 -0.36
CA ALA A 114 16.57 0.68 -0.01
C ALA A 114 15.44 1.74 -0.16
N VAL A 115 15.67 2.97 0.31
CA VAL A 115 14.74 4.09 0.14
C VAL A 115 14.51 4.44 -1.34
N GLU A 116 15.53 4.33 -2.20
CA GLU A 116 15.40 4.56 -3.64
C GLU A 116 14.61 3.45 -4.34
N LYS A 117 14.72 2.20 -3.88
CA LYS A 117 14.11 1.03 -4.50
C LYS A 117 12.65 0.81 -4.10
N VAL A 118 12.33 1.00 -2.81
CA VAL A 118 10.99 0.72 -2.30
C VAL A 118 10.01 1.81 -2.73
N PRO A 119 8.98 1.50 -3.54
CA PRO A 119 8.06 2.48 -4.11
C PRO A 119 7.07 2.97 -3.05
N ARG A 120 7.47 3.98 -2.26
CA ARG A 120 6.73 4.46 -1.09
C ARG A 120 5.29 4.86 -1.40
N HIS A 121 5.02 5.38 -2.61
CA HIS A 121 3.68 5.78 -3.05
C HIS A 121 2.67 4.61 -3.07
N LEU A 122 3.13 3.36 -3.16
CA LEU A 122 2.26 2.18 -3.14
C LEU A 122 1.88 1.70 -1.71
N PHE A 123 2.39 2.37 -0.67
CA PHE A 123 2.11 2.08 0.73
C PHE A 123 1.17 3.11 1.40
N ILE A 124 0.53 3.96 0.61
CA ILE A 124 -0.39 5.03 1.05
C ILE A 124 -1.62 5.09 0.15
N ASP A 125 -2.66 5.81 0.59
CA ASP A 125 -3.83 6.10 -0.26
C ASP A 125 -3.39 6.87 -1.52
N GLU A 126 -3.92 6.50 -2.68
CA GLU A 126 -3.63 7.11 -3.99
C GLU A 126 -3.83 8.64 -3.97
N LYS A 127 -4.81 9.15 -3.21
CA LYS A 127 -5.07 10.58 -3.03
C LYS A 127 -3.89 11.34 -2.40
N LEU A 128 -2.99 10.64 -1.74
CA LEU A 128 -1.80 11.19 -1.10
C LEU A 128 -0.52 10.96 -1.91
N SER A 129 -0.61 10.31 -3.08
CA SER A 129 0.55 9.92 -3.90
C SER A 129 1.47 11.09 -4.24
N ALA A 130 0.91 12.29 -4.50
CA ALA A 130 1.68 13.51 -4.73
C ALA A 130 2.61 13.91 -3.56
N TYR A 131 2.36 13.40 -2.37
CA TYR A 131 3.14 13.66 -1.15
C TYR A 131 3.99 12.47 -0.71
N ALA A 132 3.97 11.37 -1.46
CA ALA A 132 4.60 10.12 -1.07
C ALA A 132 6.09 10.27 -0.75
N TYR A 133 6.79 11.12 -1.48
CA TYR A 133 8.23 11.33 -1.36
C TYR A 133 8.61 12.60 -0.57
N ASP A 134 7.63 13.28 0.03
CA ASP A 134 7.88 14.31 1.02
C ASP A 134 8.47 13.69 2.30
N ASP A 135 9.45 14.35 2.91
CA ASP A 135 10.04 13.88 4.17
C ASP A 135 9.14 14.25 5.38
N ARG A 136 7.95 13.67 5.41
CA ARG A 136 6.94 13.80 6.47
C ARG A 136 6.13 12.52 6.65
N PRO A 137 5.53 12.29 7.84
CA PRO A 137 4.58 11.20 8.02
C PRO A 137 3.29 11.50 7.22
N LEU A 138 2.60 10.44 6.77
CA LEU A 138 1.30 10.53 6.11
C LEU A 138 0.29 9.61 6.82
N PRO A 139 -1.00 9.95 6.85
CA PRO A 139 -2.01 9.11 7.47
C PRO A 139 -2.23 7.81 6.67
N ILE A 140 -2.51 6.73 7.41
CA ILE A 140 -3.04 5.47 6.90
C ILE A 140 -4.30 5.10 7.69
N GLU A 141 -4.88 3.93 7.43
CA GLU A 141 -6.08 3.46 8.11
C GLU A 141 -5.87 3.35 9.63
N LYS A 142 -6.97 3.16 10.36
CA LYS A 142 -6.97 3.01 11.84
C LYS A 142 -6.33 4.17 12.60
N GLY A 143 -6.27 5.37 12.00
CA GLY A 143 -5.65 6.53 12.63
C GLY A 143 -4.14 6.40 12.83
N GLN A 144 -3.51 5.47 12.11
CA GLN A 144 -2.07 5.28 12.12
C GLN A 144 -1.38 6.11 11.04
N THR A 145 -0.06 6.05 10.96
CA THR A 145 0.73 6.77 9.97
C THR A 145 1.81 5.89 9.35
N ILE A 146 2.07 6.07 8.06
CA ILE A 146 3.36 5.70 7.51
C ILE A 146 4.39 6.70 8.02
N SER A 147 5.44 6.22 8.65
CA SER A 147 6.47 7.07 9.28
C SER A 147 7.18 7.98 8.27
N GLN A 148 7.66 9.14 8.74
CA GLN A 148 8.50 10.05 7.97
C GLN A 148 9.71 9.30 7.38
N PRO A 149 10.05 9.48 6.10
CA PRO A 149 11.19 8.82 5.47
C PRO A 149 12.52 8.96 6.22
N PHE A 150 12.81 10.16 6.76
CA PHE A 150 13.99 10.35 7.60
C PHE A 150 13.97 9.44 8.83
N THR A 151 12.84 9.33 9.49
CA THR A 151 12.67 8.48 10.67
C THR A 151 12.92 7.00 10.37
N VAL A 152 12.32 6.50 9.28
CA VAL A 152 12.54 5.13 8.77
C VAL A 152 14.02 4.87 8.51
N ALA A 153 14.66 5.74 7.73
CA ALA A 153 16.06 5.59 7.37
C ALA A 153 16.98 5.70 8.60
N TYR A 154 16.68 6.60 9.53
CA TYR A 154 17.46 6.82 10.73
C TYR A 154 17.41 5.60 11.67
N GLN A 155 16.22 5.04 11.92
CA GLN A 155 16.06 3.83 12.71
C GLN A 155 16.81 2.64 12.07
N THR A 156 16.64 2.45 10.76
CA THR A 156 17.32 1.37 10.02
C THR A 156 18.84 1.52 10.09
N GLN A 157 19.37 2.74 9.92
CA GLN A 157 20.81 3.01 10.06
C GLN A 157 21.33 2.70 11.49
N LEU A 158 20.54 3.04 12.53
CA LEU A 158 20.93 2.77 13.92
C LEU A 158 21.03 1.27 14.24
N LEU A 159 20.27 0.43 13.56
CA LEU A 159 20.31 -1.03 13.72
C LEU A 159 21.63 -1.61 13.21
N LYS A 160 22.34 -0.95 12.28
CA LYS A 160 23.59 -1.43 11.66
C LYS A 160 23.45 -2.87 11.15
N LEU A 161 22.38 -3.12 10.41
CA LEU A 161 22.00 -4.45 9.92
C LEU A 161 23.12 -5.12 9.14
N GLN A 162 23.27 -6.43 9.34
CA GLN A 162 24.11 -7.29 8.52
C GLN A 162 23.24 -8.28 7.75
N PRO A 163 23.64 -8.67 6.52
CA PRO A 163 22.93 -9.68 5.76
C PRO A 163 22.70 -10.97 6.58
N GLY A 164 21.50 -11.53 6.47
CA GLY A 164 21.11 -12.74 7.18
C GLY A 164 20.77 -12.57 8.66
N GLU A 165 20.85 -11.36 9.22
CA GLU A 165 20.38 -11.12 10.60
C GLU A 165 18.85 -11.26 10.69
N LYS A 166 18.40 -11.77 11.85
CA LYS A 166 16.98 -11.94 12.17
C LYS A 166 16.45 -10.70 12.87
N VAL A 167 15.46 -10.05 12.26
CA VAL A 167 14.92 -8.75 12.70
C VAL A 167 13.44 -8.88 13.04
N LEU A 168 13.06 -8.44 14.25
CA LEU A 168 11.66 -8.27 14.64
C LEU A 168 11.26 -6.79 14.55
N GLU A 169 10.27 -6.50 13.74
CA GLU A 169 9.58 -5.20 13.67
C GLU A 169 8.29 -5.26 14.48
N ILE A 170 8.07 -4.26 15.35
CA ILE A 170 6.83 -4.08 16.12
C ILE A 170 6.05 -2.90 15.54
N GLY A 171 4.92 -3.20 14.86
CA GLY A 171 4.08 -2.25 14.16
C GLY A 171 4.34 -2.25 12.65
N THR A 172 3.76 -3.22 11.92
CA THR A 172 3.89 -3.30 10.46
C THR A 172 3.30 -2.07 9.76
N GLY A 173 2.17 -1.57 10.26
CA GLY A 173 1.46 -0.44 9.69
C GLY A 173 1.15 -0.64 8.21
N SER A 174 1.66 0.24 7.35
CA SER A 174 1.54 0.13 5.89
C SER A 174 2.40 -0.99 5.27
N GLY A 175 3.41 -1.50 5.98
CA GLY A 175 4.42 -2.42 5.46
C GLY A 175 5.67 -1.76 4.85
N TYR A 176 5.72 -0.42 4.79
CA TYR A 176 6.86 0.28 4.17
C TYR A 176 8.20 0.00 4.88
N GLN A 177 8.22 0.05 6.23
CA GLN A 177 9.43 -0.26 6.99
C GLN A 177 9.83 -1.73 6.81
N ALA A 178 8.87 -2.67 6.77
CA ALA A 178 9.14 -4.08 6.49
C ALA A 178 9.80 -4.27 5.10
N ALA A 179 9.31 -3.55 4.06
CA ALA A 179 9.91 -3.56 2.73
C ALA A 179 11.36 -3.01 2.73
N ILE A 180 11.62 -1.92 3.46
CA ILE A 180 12.97 -1.37 3.65
C ILE A 180 13.89 -2.40 4.32
N LEU A 181 13.40 -3.13 5.33
CA LEU A 181 14.16 -4.18 5.99
C LEU A 181 14.45 -5.35 5.03
N CYS A 182 13.51 -5.76 4.19
CA CYS A 182 13.75 -6.77 3.16
C CYS A 182 14.87 -6.36 2.17
N GLU A 183 14.95 -5.08 1.79
CA GLU A 183 16.03 -4.55 0.94
C GLU A 183 17.39 -4.50 1.65
N MET A 184 17.43 -4.70 2.97
CA MET A 184 18.68 -4.80 3.75
C MET A 184 19.24 -6.24 3.82
N ASP A 185 18.61 -7.19 3.12
CA ASP A 185 19.01 -8.60 3.06
C ASP A 185 19.00 -9.29 4.43
N VAL A 186 17.95 -9.03 5.23
CA VAL A 186 17.74 -9.61 6.56
C VAL A 186 16.47 -10.47 6.59
N GLU A 187 16.39 -11.40 7.54
CA GLU A 187 15.20 -12.21 7.79
C GLU A 187 14.20 -11.38 8.62
N VAL A 188 13.15 -10.89 7.99
CA VAL A 188 12.18 -9.96 8.61
C VAL A 188 11.01 -10.72 9.20
N TYR A 189 10.75 -10.45 10.49
CA TYR A 189 9.53 -10.78 11.21
C TYR A 189 8.84 -9.47 11.57
N SER A 190 7.53 -9.34 11.33
CA SER A 190 6.80 -8.12 11.64
C SER A 190 5.44 -8.44 12.24
N ILE A 191 5.07 -7.73 13.30
CA ILE A 191 3.84 -7.93 14.04
C ILE A 191 2.96 -6.68 13.97
N GLU A 192 1.67 -6.88 13.67
CA GLU A 192 0.66 -5.82 13.58
C GLU A 192 -0.55 -6.16 14.42
N ARG A 193 -1.01 -5.20 15.25
CA ARG A 193 -2.17 -5.39 16.11
C ARG A 193 -3.52 -5.20 15.42
N TYR A 194 -3.56 -4.39 14.36
CA TYR A 194 -4.77 -4.13 13.57
C TYR A 194 -4.88 -5.14 12.44
N HIS A 195 -5.91 -5.99 12.47
CA HIS A 195 -6.12 -7.01 11.45
C HIS A 195 -6.23 -6.42 10.02
N LEU A 196 -6.89 -5.27 9.89
CA LEU A 196 -7.00 -4.57 8.60
C LEU A 196 -5.62 -4.18 8.05
N LEU A 197 -4.77 -3.54 8.87
CA LEU A 197 -3.42 -3.13 8.46
C LEU A 197 -2.54 -4.35 8.13
N TYR A 198 -2.61 -5.41 8.96
CA TYR A 198 -1.92 -6.66 8.68
C TYR A 198 -2.27 -7.22 7.30
N GLN A 199 -3.57 -7.27 6.94
CA GLN A 199 -4.01 -7.77 5.64
C GLN A 199 -3.56 -6.88 4.50
N THR A 200 -3.79 -5.56 4.61
CA THR A 200 -3.41 -4.58 3.58
C THR A 200 -1.89 -4.58 3.35
N ALA A 201 -1.08 -4.59 4.41
CA ALA A 201 0.37 -4.67 4.31
C ALA A 201 0.83 -5.96 3.62
N LYS A 202 0.24 -7.11 4.00
CA LYS A 202 0.54 -8.42 3.39
C LYS A 202 0.26 -8.43 1.88
N GLU A 203 -0.89 -7.89 1.47
CA GLU A 203 -1.25 -7.80 0.05
C GLU A 203 -0.29 -6.88 -0.72
N THR A 204 0.01 -5.70 -0.17
CA THR A 204 0.92 -4.72 -0.79
C THR A 204 2.32 -5.29 -0.93
N LEU A 205 2.88 -5.85 0.13
CA LEU A 205 4.21 -6.46 0.13
C LEU A 205 4.31 -7.61 -0.88
N ASN A 206 3.33 -8.51 -0.90
CA ASN A 206 3.31 -9.62 -1.85
C ASN A 206 3.23 -9.15 -3.31
N LYS A 207 2.41 -8.13 -3.61
CA LYS A 207 2.34 -7.53 -4.96
C LYS A 207 3.67 -6.93 -5.41
N LEU A 208 4.47 -6.45 -4.46
CA LEU A 208 5.79 -5.85 -4.70
C LEU A 208 6.93 -6.86 -4.67
N GLY A 209 6.66 -8.12 -4.39
CA GLY A 209 7.67 -9.19 -4.31
C GLY A 209 8.46 -9.22 -3.00
N TYR A 210 7.96 -8.60 -1.94
CA TYR A 210 8.53 -8.69 -0.60
C TYR A 210 7.77 -9.74 0.23
N TYR A 211 8.50 -10.61 0.92
CA TYR A 211 7.91 -11.74 1.66
C TYR A 211 8.41 -11.81 3.11
N PRO A 212 8.22 -10.76 3.93
CA PRO A 212 8.51 -10.86 5.35
C PRO A 212 7.56 -11.83 6.05
N ASN A 213 7.98 -12.38 7.19
CA ASN A 213 7.12 -13.17 8.07
C ASN A 213 6.19 -12.24 8.85
N LEU A 214 4.93 -12.10 8.41
CA LEU A 214 3.95 -11.19 9.01
C LEU A 214 3.04 -11.91 9.99
N TYR A 215 2.79 -11.30 11.15
CA TYR A 215 1.94 -11.82 12.21
C TYR A 215 0.89 -10.78 12.63
N HIS A 216 -0.35 -11.23 12.78
CA HIS A 216 -1.38 -10.46 13.47
C HIS A 216 -1.31 -10.80 14.96
N GLY A 217 -0.89 -9.83 15.80
CA GLY A 217 -0.64 -10.11 17.20
C GLY A 217 -0.39 -8.85 18.04
N ASP A 218 -0.15 -9.07 19.33
CA ASP A 218 0.21 -8.02 20.28
C ASP A 218 1.72 -7.76 20.24
N GLY A 219 2.10 -6.55 19.89
CA GLY A 219 3.51 -6.15 19.86
C GLY A 219 4.21 -6.20 21.22
N PHE A 220 3.48 -6.05 22.34
CA PHE A 220 4.04 -6.18 23.68
C PHE A 220 4.49 -7.61 24.00
N GLU A 221 3.85 -8.61 23.39
CA GLU A 221 4.24 -10.02 23.54
C GLU A 221 5.44 -10.39 22.66
N GLY A 222 5.62 -9.68 21.53
CA GLY A 222 6.60 -10.05 20.51
C GLY A 222 6.28 -11.39 19.85
N LEU A 223 7.34 -12.13 19.48
CA LEU A 223 7.25 -13.46 18.85
C LEU A 223 8.22 -14.43 19.52
N PRO A 224 7.94 -14.88 20.76
CA PRO A 224 8.87 -15.71 21.55
C PRO A 224 9.20 -17.04 20.86
N GLU A 225 8.28 -17.60 20.06
CA GLU A 225 8.49 -18.84 19.29
C GLU A 225 9.55 -18.69 18.18
N HIS A 226 9.86 -17.45 17.80
CA HIS A 226 10.87 -17.13 16.79
C HIS A 226 12.13 -16.51 17.38
N ALA A 227 12.18 -16.30 18.71
CA ALA A 227 13.36 -15.76 19.37
C ALA A 227 14.54 -16.75 19.33
N PRO A 228 15.80 -16.30 19.49
CA PRO A 228 16.19 -14.91 19.68
C PRO A 228 16.32 -14.13 18.36
N PHE A 229 16.14 -12.79 18.43
CA PHE A 229 16.33 -11.85 17.33
C PHE A 229 17.69 -11.14 17.45
N ASP A 230 18.37 -10.94 16.33
CA ASP A 230 19.59 -10.12 16.29
C ASP A 230 19.28 -8.65 16.51
N LYS A 231 18.13 -8.20 15.97
CA LYS A 231 17.64 -6.81 16.08
C LYS A 231 16.15 -6.79 16.35
N ILE A 232 15.72 -5.78 17.11
CA ILE A 232 14.29 -5.44 17.32
C ILE A 232 14.09 -3.98 16.97
N LEU A 233 13.06 -3.68 16.17
CA LEU A 233 12.70 -2.33 15.76
C LEU A 233 11.28 -2.01 16.24
N LEU A 234 11.12 -0.91 17.00
CA LEU A 234 9.81 -0.40 17.39
C LEU A 234 9.43 0.75 16.45
N THR A 235 8.30 0.63 15.78
CA THR A 235 7.73 1.67 14.91
C THR A 235 6.55 2.39 15.55
N ALA A 236 6.22 2.05 16.79
CA ALA A 236 5.31 2.73 17.71
C ALA A 236 6.02 2.96 19.04
N ALA A 237 5.58 3.94 19.83
CA ALA A 237 6.25 4.35 21.06
C ALA A 237 5.58 3.75 22.31
N PRO A 238 6.18 2.77 22.99
CA PRO A 238 5.81 2.43 24.35
C PRO A 238 6.40 3.47 25.32
N GLU A 239 5.79 3.63 26.49
CA GLU A 239 6.36 4.48 27.56
C GLU A 239 7.70 3.92 28.03
N GLU A 240 7.78 2.59 28.20
CA GLU A 240 8.97 1.82 28.52
C GLU A 240 9.04 0.59 27.61
N VAL A 241 10.25 0.05 27.39
CA VAL A 241 10.39 -1.16 26.58
C VAL A 241 9.79 -2.35 27.30
N PRO A 242 8.88 -3.12 26.68
CA PRO A 242 8.38 -4.35 27.24
C PRO A 242 9.51 -5.33 27.55
N GLU A 243 9.56 -5.84 28.76
CA GLU A 243 10.60 -6.78 29.20
C GLU A 243 10.65 -8.03 28.32
N LYS A 244 9.48 -8.51 27.88
CA LYS A 244 9.34 -9.64 26.96
C LYS A 244 10.13 -9.45 25.65
N LEU A 245 10.20 -8.22 25.13
CA LEU A 245 10.99 -7.92 23.92
C LEU A 245 12.48 -7.92 24.20
N LEU A 246 12.90 -7.42 25.39
CA LEU A 246 14.31 -7.48 25.81
C LEU A 246 14.79 -8.93 25.98
N GLN A 247 13.94 -9.82 26.49
CA GLN A 247 14.24 -11.25 26.63
C GLN A 247 14.37 -11.96 25.28
N GLN A 248 13.63 -11.50 24.25
CA GLN A 248 13.72 -12.04 22.89
C GLN A 248 14.91 -11.51 22.08
N LEU A 249 15.63 -10.51 22.60
CA LEU A 249 16.83 -9.96 21.96
C LEU A 249 18.03 -10.86 22.25
N LYS A 250 18.80 -11.20 21.23
CA LYS A 250 20.05 -11.96 21.35
C LYS A 250 21.10 -11.20 22.18
N VAL A 251 21.94 -11.88 22.93
CA VAL A 251 23.12 -11.25 23.56
C VAL A 251 24.03 -10.69 22.47
N GLY A 252 24.40 -9.41 22.55
CA GLY A 252 25.05 -8.64 21.48
C GLY A 252 24.09 -8.02 20.48
N GLY A 253 22.78 -8.34 20.57
CA GLY A 253 21.73 -7.77 19.73
C GLY A 253 21.31 -6.35 20.19
N TRP A 254 20.56 -5.67 19.32
CA TRP A 254 20.11 -4.28 19.55
C TRP A 254 18.62 -4.12 19.34
N LEU A 255 18.00 -3.36 20.24
CA LEU A 255 16.65 -2.83 20.06
C LEU A 255 16.74 -1.33 19.77
N VAL A 256 16.03 -0.87 18.75
CA VAL A 256 15.92 0.55 18.40
C VAL A 256 14.44 0.94 18.33
N GLY A 257 14.08 2.03 18.99
CA GLY A 257 12.72 2.54 18.93
C GLY A 257 12.54 3.83 19.73
N PRO A 258 11.41 4.54 19.52
CA PRO A 258 11.02 5.68 20.31
C PRO A 258 10.51 5.21 21.68
N LEU A 259 11.03 5.77 22.76
CA LEU A 259 10.56 5.50 24.12
C LEU A 259 10.08 6.79 24.78
N GLY A 260 8.97 6.71 25.47
CA GLY A 260 8.37 7.82 26.21
C GLY A 260 6.90 8.03 25.90
N GLY A 261 6.23 8.78 26.76
CA GLY A 261 4.81 9.09 26.65
C GLY A 261 4.51 10.33 25.80
N ARG A 262 3.30 10.88 25.98
CA ARG A 262 2.79 12.03 25.21
C ARG A 262 3.62 13.32 25.38
N MET A 263 4.42 13.43 26.45
CA MET A 263 5.24 14.63 26.75
C MET A 263 6.55 14.67 25.96
N GLY A 264 6.90 13.62 25.25
CA GLY A 264 8.11 13.50 24.42
C GLY A 264 8.62 12.07 24.35
N GLN A 265 9.19 11.75 23.22
CA GLN A 265 9.77 10.42 22.95
C GLN A 265 11.21 10.59 22.50
N LYS A 266 12.07 9.76 23.05
CA LYS A 266 13.49 9.72 22.65
C LYS A 266 13.74 8.50 21.79
N MET A 267 14.29 8.67 20.60
CA MET A 267 14.86 7.54 19.87
C MET A 267 15.93 6.90 20.73
N THR A 268 15.73 5.66 21.05
CA THR A 268 16.57 4.93 22.00
C THR A 268 17.12 3.68 21.35
N LYS A 269 18.41 3.45 21.54
CA LYS A 269 19.06 2.20 21.22
C LYS A 269 19.39 1.48 22.52
N ILE A 270 19.00 0.21 22.62
CA ILE A 270 19.32 -0.67 23.73
C ILE A 270 20.11 -1.85 23.18
N GLU A 271 21.27 -2.09 23.76
CA GLU A 271 22.14 -3.22 23.45
C GLU A 271 22.07 -4.23 24.60
N ARG A 272 21.81 -5.50 24.29
CA ARG A 272 21.90 -6.60 25.28
C ARG A 272 23.36 -7.03 25.40
N VAL A 273 24.06 -6.56 26.45
CA VAL A 273 25.49 -6.82 26.66
C VAL A 273 25.78 -8.06 27.51
N GLY A 274 24.73 -8.73 28.01
CA GLY A 274 24.80 -9.97 28.80
C GLY A 274 23.38 -10.48 29.04
N GLU A 275 23.23 -11.60 29.78
CA GLU A 275 21.92 -12.25 29.96
C GLU A 275 20.84 -11.27 30.49
N GLU A 276 21.15 -10.50 31.53
CA GLU A 276 20.25 -9.51 32.14
C GLU A 276 20.87 -8.08 32.15
N LYS A 277 21.85 -7.84 31.24
CA LYS A 277 22.56 -6.57 31.19
C LYS A 277 22.27 -5.84 29.89
N PHE A 278 21.82 -4.61 30.01
CA PHE A 278 21.45 -3.77 28.87
C PHE A 278 22.17 -2.42 28.96
N ARG A 279 22.61 -1.91 27.80
CA ARG A 279 23.21 -0.59 27.65
C ARG A 279 22.26 0.27 26.82
N LYS A 280 21.80 1.38 27.41
CA LYS A 280 20.88 2.33 26.77
C LYS A 280 21.64 3.54 26.24
N THR A 281 21.32 3.97 24.99
CA THR A 281 21.86 5.19 24.36
C THR A 281 20.70 5.98 23.74
N LEU A 282 20.68 7.30 23.94
CA LEU A 282 19.65 8.20 23.42
C LEU A 282 20.14 8.90 22.13
N HIS A 283 19.24 9.06 21.17
CA HIS A 283 19.52 9.53 19.81
C HIS A 283 18.63 10.68 19.32
N GLY A 284 18.10 11.49 20.23
CA GLY A 284 17.29 12.68 19.91
C GLY A 284 15.80 12.47 20.06
N ASP A 285 15.05 13.55 19.76
CA ASP A 285 13.61 13.61 19.94
C ASP A 285 12.86 13.23 18.69
N PHE A 286 11.80 12.42 18.86
CA PHE A 286 10.94 11.95 17.78
C PHE A 286 9.48 11.96 18.23
N ILE A 287 8.56 11.85 17.27
CA ILE A 287 7.13 11.76 17.52
C ILE A 287 6.60 10.54 16.78
N PHE A 288 6.04 9.61 17.53
CA PHE A 288 5.40 8.40 17.04
C PHE A 288 4.00 8.23 17.63
N VAL A 289 3.18 7.42 16.98
CA VAL A 289 1.95 6.93 17.56
C VAL A 289 2.27 6.07 18.79
N PRO A 290 1.42 6.12 19.85
CA PRO A 290 1.66 5.28 21.03
C PRO A 290 1.52 3.80 20.68
N MET A 291 2.40 2.98 21.26
CA MET A 291 2.26 1.53 21.23
C MET A 291 1.10 1.13 22.15
N GLN A 292 0.24 0.23 21.69
CA GLN A 292 -0.98 -0.19 22.38
C GLN A 292 -0.97 -1.70 22.60
N GLU A 293 -1.46 -2.13 23.77
CA GLU A 293 -1.61 -3.54 24.12
C GLU A 293 -2.78 -4.21 23.40
N GLY A 294 -2.69 -5.52 23.24
CA GLY A 294 -3.71 -6.37 22.66
C GLY A 294 -3.85 -6.21 21.15
N THR A 295 -4.81 -6.94 20.58
CA THR A 295 -5.13 -6.92 19.15
C THR A 295 -6.49 -6.29 18.88
N GLU A 296 -6.68 -5.75 17.68
CA GLU A 296 -7.96 -5.22 17.20
C GLU A 296 -8.35 -5.91 15.88
N LYS A 297 -9.63 -6.31 15.78
CA LYS A 297 -10.19 -6.98 14.59
C LYS A 297 -10.51 -6.01 13.46
#